data_91cf35481b8d354cea67ddca80ade96b
#
_entry.id   91cf35481b8d354cea67ddca80ade96b
#
_cell.length_a   1.000
_cell.length_b   1.000
_cell.length_c   1.000
_cell.angle_alpha   90.00
_cell.angle_beta   90.00
_cell.angle_gamma   90.00
#
_symmetry.space_group_name_H-M   'P 1'
#
loop_
_entity.id
_entity.type
_entity.pdbx_description
1 polymer ?
#
loop_
_entity_poly.entity_id
_entity_poly.type
_entity_poly.pdbx_seq_one_letter_code
_entity_poly.pdbx_strand_id
1 'polypeptide(L)'
;MSKQVEFDALVEEAIRQGDLANLRPVVEKELLHYDILFCLSEAGLLKSLTFQGGTSLRLCYSSNRFSEDLDFAGGPDFCSANLAQMKDCIEDYLGNRYGLEVTVKEPNELRAEPEYAEVKVDKWQISVTTAPERKDLPRQRIKIEVANIPAYTHTWRQLVRNYTVLPDGYSDTLIRVETLEEVMADKLVSFPATTNRIRYRDMWDLIWLKQQGATINANLVSQKLKDYKIDAFEKSLQARIDSLPNIIIEGNFHNEMKRFIPSSVYETSLE
;
A
#
# COMPACT_ATOMS: atom_id res chain seq x y z
N MET A 1 -1.40 -31.76 -13.75
CA MET A 1 -2.24 -30.84 -12.97
C MET A 1 -1.44 -30.43 -11.73
N SER A 2 -1.02 -29.19 -11.64
CA SER A 2 -0.35 -28.68 -10.43
C SER A 2 -1.35 -28.72 -9.28
N LYS A 3 -0.91 -29.22 -8.11
CA LYS A 3 -1.75 -29.28 -6.92
C LYS A 3 -2.10 -27.85 -6.51
N GLN A 4 -3.37 -27.52 -6.43
CA GLN A 4 -3.87 -26.22 -6.00
C GLN A 4 -3.35 -25.92 -4.58
N VAL A 5 -2.87 -24.73 -4.35
CA VAL A 5 -2.33 -24.32 -3.05
C VAL A 5 -3.49 -23.86 -2.18
N GLU A 6 -3.58 -24.34 -0.95
CA GLU A 6 -4.60 -23.89 0.01
C GLU A 6 -4.17 -22.54 0.61
N PHE A 7 -4.90 -21.47 0.29
CA PHE A 7 -4.57 -20.12 0.75
C PHE A 7 -4.61 -20.01 2.29
N ASP A 8 -5.61 -20.61 2.91
CA ASP A 8 -5.76 -20.61 4.38
C ASP A 8 -4.54 -21.23 5.08
N ALA A 9 -4.00 -22.34 4.54
CA ALA A 9 -2.80 -22.98 5.08
C ALA A 9 -1.56 -22.08 4.97
N LEU A 10 -1.43 -21.31 3.89
CA LEU A 10 -0.35 -20.32 3.76
C LEU A 10 -0.48 -19.18 4.79
N VAL A 11 -1.69 -18.70 5.02
CA VAL A 11 -1.98 -17.67 6.02
C VAL A 11 -1.64 -18.16 7.42
N GLU A 12 -2.07 -19.37 7.79
CA GLU A 12 -1.77 -19.98 9.09
C GLU A 12 -0.25 -20.13 9.32
N GLU A 13 0.48 -20.55 8.29
CA GLU A 13 1.93 -20.67 8.39
C GLU A 13 2.61 -19.31 8.53
N ALA A 14 2.19 -18.31 7.76
CA ALA A 14 2.70 -16.93 7.84
C ALA A 14 2.48 -16.33 9.25
N ILE A 15 1.29 -16.55 9.83
CA ILE A 15 0.94 -16.07 11.18
C ILE A 15 1.83 -16.73 12.25
N ARG A 16 2.09 -18.04 12.15
CA ARG A 16 2.91 -18.77 13.13
C ARG A 16 4.35 -18.28 13.18
N GLN A 17 4.89 -17.81 12.05
CA GLN A 17 6.28 -17.37 11.95
C GLN A 17 6.57 -16.04 12.65
N GLY A 18 5.57 -15.21 12.89
CA GLY A 18 5.78 -13.83 13.31
C GLY A 18 4.95 -13.34 14.50
N ASP A 19 4.27 -14.22 15.26
CA ASP A 19 3.32 -13.80 16.31
C ASP A 19 2.26 -12.80 15.79
N LEU A 20 1.67 -13.12 14.63
CA LEU A 20 0.78 -12.25 13.87
C LEU A 20 -0.71 -12.63 14.01
N ALA A 21 -1.09 -13.39 15.02
CA ALA A 21 -2.46 -13.92 15.18
C ALA A 21 -3.55 -12.83 15.13
N ASN A 22 -3.29 -11.69 15.76
CA ASN A 22 -4.19 -10.54 15.78
C ASN A 22 -4.19 -9.73 14.46
N LEU A 23 -3.29 -10.05 13.53
CA LEU A 23 -3.07 -9.34 12.27
C LEU A 23 -3.50 -10.15 11.04
N ARG A 24 -4.23 -11.26 11.24
CA ARG A 24 -4.67 -12.14 10.16
C ARG A 24 -5.21 -11.38 8.93
N PRO A 25 -6.13 -10.41 9.05
CA PRO A 25 -6.70 -9.74 7.87
C PRO A 25 -5.65 -8.98 7.04
N VAL A 26 -4.64 -8.39 7.66
CA VAL A 26 -3.58 -7.68 6.94
C VAL A 26 -2.48 -8.62 6.43
N VAL A 27 -2.26 -9.77 7.09
CA VAL A 27 -1.39 -10.85 6.59
C VAL A 27 -1.99 -11.47 5.32
N GLU A 28 -3.29 -11.78 5.31
CA GLU A 28 -4.00 -12.25 4.10
C GLU A 28 -3.83 -11.27 2.93
N LYS A 29 -4.02 -9.97 3.18
CA LYS A 29 -3.82 -8.94 2.15
C LYS A 29 -2.38 -8.89 1.67
N GLU A 30 -1.40 -8.94 2.57
CA GLU A 30 0.01 -8.88 2.19
C GLU A 30 0.43 -10.08 1.33
N LEU A 31 -0.05 -11.29 1.64
CA LEU A 31 0.18 -12.45 0.78
C LEU A 31 -0.41 -12.25 -0.62
N LEU A 32 -1.63 -11.74 -0.71
CA LEU A 32 -2.25 -11.38 -1.99
C LEU A 32 -1.51 -10.25 -2.72
N HIS A 33 -0.92 -9.28 -2.00
CA HIS A 33 -0.08 -8.24 -2.62
C HIS A 33 1.12 -8.82 -3.35
N TYR A 34 1.80 -9.82 -2.77
CA TYR A 34 2.90 -10.51 -3.43
C TYR A 34 2.45 -11.18 -4.73
N ASP A 35 1.32 -11.89 -4.71
CA ASP A 35 0.75 -12.53 -5.88
C ASP A 35 0.40 -11.51 -6.98
N ILE A 36 -0.26 -10.42 -6.60
CA ILE A 36 -0.67 -9.35 -7.52
C ILE A 36 0.56 -8.68 -8.14
N LEU A 37 1.54 -8.27 -7.34
CA LEU A 37 2.75 -7.63 -7.84
C LEU A 37 3.53 -8.57 -8.75
N PHE A 38 3.61 -9.85 -8.41
CA PHE A 38 4.27 -10.86 -9.24
C PHE A 38 3.58 -11.02 -10.59
N CYS A 39 2.27 -11.30 -10.62
CA CYS A 39 1.57 -11.53 -11.89
C CYS A 39 1.56 -10.28 -12.79
N LEU A 40 1.40 -9.08 -12.22
CA LEU A 40 1.45 -7.83 -12.99
C LEU A 40 2.86 -7.54 -13.53
N SER A 41 3.91 -7.89 -12.76
CA SER A 41 5.30 -7.77 -13.22
C SER A 41 5.60 -8.72 -14.38
N GLU A 42 5.22 -10.00 -14.25
CA GLU A 42 5.38 -11.01 -15.31
C GLU A 42 4.63 -10.61 -16.60
N ALA A 43 3.43 -10.04 -16.45
CA ALA A 43 2.65 -9.50 -17.57
C ALA A 43 3.23 -8.19 -18.15
N GLY A 44 4.25 -7.61 -17.51
CA GLY A 44 4.88 -6.35 -17.94
C GLY A 44 4.04 -5.10 -17.67
N LEU A 45 2.96 -5.21 -16.89
CA LEU A 45 2.02 -4.12 -16.61
C LEU A 45 2.59 -3.08 -15.64
N LEU A 46 3.64 -3.40 -14.88
CA LEU A 46 4.29 -2.48 -13.94
C LEU A 46 5.42 -1.64 -14.55
N LYS A 47 5.80 -1.87 -15.82
CA LYS A 47 6.99 -1.24 -16.44
C LYS A 47 6.96 0.29 -16.45
N SER A 48 5.77 0.89 -16.63
CA SER A 48 5.57 2.34 -16.68
C SER A 48 5.14 2.94 -15.36
N LEU A 49 4.89 2.13 -14.35
CA LEU A 49 4.42 2.56 -13.05
C LEU A 49 5.57 2.66 -12.05
N THR A 50 5.45 3.59 -11.10
CA THR A 50 6.35 3.66 -9.95
C THR A 50 5.57 3.40 -8.67
N PHE A 51 5.93 2.34 -7.97
CA PHE A 51 5.28 1.92 -6.73
C PHE A 51 5.60 2.91 -5.61
N GLN A 52 4.58 3.35 -4.89
CA GLN A 52 4.68 4.37 -3.85
C GLN A 52 3.86 4.00 -2.60
N GLY A 53 3.86 4.87 -1.62
CA GLY A 53 3.00 4.75 -0.45
C GLY A 53 3.46 3.72 0.59
N GLY A 54 2.57 3.38 1.52
CA GLY A 54 2.89 2.53 2.68
C GLY A 54 3.25 1.09 2.34
N THR A 55 2.63 0.53 1.30
CA THR A 55 2.91 -0.85 0.86
C THR A 55 4.27 -0.95 0.17
N SER A 56 4.71 0.09 -0.55
CA SER A 56 6.07 0.13 -1.10
C SER A 56 7.13 0.14 0.00
N LEU A 57 6.90 0.90 1.09
CA LEU A 57 7.79 0.89 2.26
C LEU A 57 7.86 -0.51 2.89
N ARG A 58 6.73 -1.20 3.00
CA ARG A 58 6.65 -2.55 3.58
C ARG A 58 7.34 -3.60 2.71
N LEU A 59 7.00 -3.65 1.43
CA LEU A 59 7.42 -4.74 0.54
C LEU A 59 8.77 -4.50 -0.14
N CYS A 60 9.26 -3.25 -0.22
CA CYS A 60 10.51 -2.94 -0.88
C CYS A 60 11.59 -2.37 0.05
N TYR A 61 11.21 -1.88 1.24
CA TYR A 61 12.13 -1.24 2.18
C TYR A 61 12.10 -1.83 3.60
N SER A 62 11.36 -2.92 3.82
CA SER A 62 11.28 -3.64 5.11
C SER A 62 10.65 -2.82 6.24
N SER A 63 9.71 -1.90 5.93
CA SER A 63 8.96 -1.23 6.99
C SER A 63 8.22 -2.26 7.85
N ASN A 64 8.20 -2.00 9.15
CA ASN A 64 7.60 -2.89 10.15
C ASN A 64 6.06 -2.80 10.25
N ARG A 65 5.44 -1.86 9.51
CA ARG A 65 3.99 -1.65 9.48
C ARG A 65 3.36 -2.30 8.26
N PHE A 66 2.29 -3.06 8.47
CA PHE A 66 1.44 -3.57 7.40
C PHE A 66 0.71 -2.44 6.65
N SER A 67 0.33 -2.69 5.42
CA SER A 67 -0.43 -1.77 4.57
C SER A 67 -1.50 -2.53 3.79
N GLU A 68 -2.45 -1.82 3.18
CA GLU A 68 -3.66 -2.46 2.64
C GLU A 68 -3.82 -2.29 1.13
N ASP A 69 -3.37 -1.18 0.56
CA ASP A 69 -3.60 -0.81 -0.82
C ASP A 69 -2.27 -0.73 -1.60
N LEU A 70 -2.34 -0.86 -2.91
CA LEU A 70 -1.20 -0.78 -3.82
C LEU A 70 -1.28 0.54 -4.59
N ASP A 71 -0.41 1.48 -4.25
CA ASP A 71 -0.40 2.84 -4.79
C ASP A 71 0.73 3.00 -5.81
N PHE A 72 0.45 3.64 -6.94
CA PHE A 72 1.42 3.88 -8.00
C PHE A 72 1.33 5.32 -8.54
N ALA A 73 2.47 5.88 -8.93
CA ALA A 73 2.56 7.02 -9.80
C ALA A 73 2.64 6.52 -11.26
N GLY A 74 1.70 6.94 -12.08
CA GLY A 74 1.61 6.56 -13.50
C GLY A 74 2.22 7.58 -14.47
N GLY A 75 2.53 8.79 -13.97
CA GLY A 75 2.96 9.91 -14.79
C GLY A 75 1.79 10.71 -15.38
N PRO A 76 2.06 11.91 -15.89
CA PRO A 76 1.03 12.87 -16.34
C PRO A 76 0.19 12.33 -17.50
N ASP A 77 0.75 11.48 -18.35
CA ASP A 77 0.07 10.93 -19.53
C ASP A 77 -0.59 9.57 -19.28
N PHE A 78 -0.62 9.11 -18.02
CA PHE A 78 -1.21 7.83 -17.68
C PHE A 78 -2.72 7.82 -17.95
N CYS A 79 -3.19 6.71 -18.51
CA CYS A 79 -4.60 6.40 -18.60
C CYS A 79 -4.86 4.91 -18.31
N SER A 80 -6.04 4.59 -17.76
CA SER A 80 -6.43 3.22 -17.40
C SER A 80 -6.38 2.21 -18.55
N ALA A 81 -6.52 2.69 -19.80
CA ALA A 81 -6.38 1.85 -21.00
C ALA A 81 -4.99 1.20 -21.12
N ASN A 82 -3.95 1.81 -20.52
CA ASN A 82 -2.60 1.22 -20.47
C ASN A 82 -2.56 -0.09 -19.66
N LEU A 83 -3.56 -0.31 -18.81
CA LEU A 83 -3.67 -1.46 -17.91
C LEU A 83 -4.92 -2.30 -18.18
N ALA A 84 -5.43 -2.30 -19.41
CA ALA A 84 -6.65 -3.02 -19.81
C ALA A 84 -6.60 -4.53 -19.48
N GLN A 85 -5.41 -5.14 -19.43
CA GLN A 85 -5.24 -6.56 -19.12
C GLN A 85 -5.13 -6.84 -17.60
N MET A 86 -5.14 -5.80 -16.74
CA MET A 86 -4.91 -5.97 -15.29
C MET A 86 -5.96 -6.87 -14.66
N LYS A 87 -7.23 -6.68 -15.02
CA LYS A 87 -8.34 -7.48 -14.50
C LYS A 87 -8.13 -8.95 -14.76
N ASP A 88 -8.03 -9.33 -16.03
CA ASP A 88 -7.89 -10.73 -16.43
C ASP A 88 -6.62 -11.36 -15.83
N CYS A 89 -5.50 -10.61 -15.82
CA CYS A 89 -4.25 -11.07 -15.24
C CYS A 89 -4.40 -11.45 -13.76
N ILE A 90 -5.06 -10.62 -12.96
CA ILE A 90 -5.24 -10.85 -11.51
C ILE A 90 -6.27 -11.97 -11.26
N GLU A 91 -7.43 -11.92 -11.93
CA GLU A 91 -8.50 -12.92 -11.78
C GLU A 91 -7.98 -14.32 -12.15
N ASP A 92 -7.30 -14.45 -13.29
CA ASP A 92 -6.74 -15.71 -13.76
C ASP A 92 -5.63 -16.24 -12.84
N TYR A 93 -4.70 -15.36 -12.43
CA TYR A 93 -3.57 -15.79 -11.61
C TYR A 93 -4.03 -16.29 -10.22
N LEU A 94 -4.80 -15.49 -9.50
CA LEU A 94 -5.28 -15.86 -8.16
C LEU A 94 -6.30 -17.01 -8.21
N GLY A 95 -7.19 -17.01 -9.20
CA GLY A 95 -8.15 -18.08 -9.41
C GLY A 95 -7.48 -19.42 -9.68
N ASN A 96 -6.50 -19.46 -10.59
CA ASN A 96 -5.77 -20.68 -10.93
C ASN A 96 -4.89 -21.19 -9.79
N ARG A 97 -4.26 -20.25 -9.05
CA ARG A 97 -3.34 -20.59 -7.96
C ARG A 97 -4.05 -21.18 -6.75
N TYR A 98 -5.16 -20.56 -6.34
CA TYR A 98 -5.83 -20.88 -5.07
C TYR A 98 -7.22 -21.49 -5.23
N GLY A 99 -7.82 -21.43 -6.41
CA GLY A 99 -9.23 -21.80 -6.61
C GLY A 99 -10.22 -20.86 -5.95
N LEU A 100 -9.78 -19.64 -5.62
CA LEU A 100 -10.63 -18.65 -4.96
C LEU A 100 -11.48 -17.89 -5.98
N GLU A 101 -12.66 -17.45 -5.53
CA GLU A 101 -13.47 -16.49 -6.28
C GLU A 101 -12.83 -15.11 -6.18
N VAL A 102 -12.41 -14.59 -7.32
CA VAL A 102 -11.76 -13.28 -7.45
C VAL A 102 -12.57 -12.42 -8.40
N THR A 103 -12.78 -11.17 -8.05
CA THR A 103 -13.47 -10.19 -8.89
C THR A 103 -12.69 -8.88 -8.87
N VAL A 104 -12.36 -8.35 -10.04
CA VAL A 104 -11.73 -7.04 -10.19
C VAL A 104 -12.70 -6.07 -10.83
N LYS A 105 -13.01 -4.97 -10.14
CA LYS A 105 -13.74 -3.82 -10.68
C LYS A 105 -12.76 -2.81 -11.25
N GLU A 106 -13.03 -2.38 -12.47
CA GLU A 106 -12.23 -1.40 -13.18
C GLU A 106 -12.63 0.05 -12.84
N PRO A 107 -11.82 1.07 -13.17
CA PRO A 107 -12.09 2.46 -12.82
C PRO A 107 -13.46 2.99 -13.27
N ASN A 108 -13.95 2.56 -14.43
CA ASN A 108 -15.27 2.95 -14.96
C ASN A 108 -16.45 2.35 -14.18
N GLU A 109 -16.23 1.29 -13.41
CA GLU A 109 -17.24 0.61 -12.58
C GLU A 109 -17.30 1.18 -11.15
N LEU A 110 -16.34 2.02 -10.77
CA LEU A 110 -16.23 2.60 -9.44
C LEU A 110 -16.72 4.04 -9.42
N ARG A 111 -17.34 4.45 -8.32
CA ARG A 111 -17.71 5.85 -8.13
C ARG A 111 -16.44 6.70 -7.94
N ALA A 112 -16.43 7.88 -8.57
CA ALA A 112 -15.38 8.88 -8.30
C ALA A 112 -15.45 9.28 -6.81
N GLU A 113 -14.31 9.24 -6.15
CA GLU A 113 -14.19 9.74 -4.78
C GLU A 113 -13.82 11.24 -4.81
N PRO A 114 -14.55 12.10 -4.07
CA PRO A 114 -14.31 13.55 -4.12
C PRO A 114 -13.00 13.99 -3.46
N GLU A 115 -12.31 13.11 -2.77
CA GLU A 115 -11.10 13.42 -1.98
C GLU A 115 -9.91 13.93 -2.82
N TYR A 116 -9.89 13.66 -4.12
CA TYR A 116 -8.82 14.03 -5.04
C TYR A 116 -9.36 14.83 -6.23
N ALA A 117 -10.25 15.80 -5.97
CA ALA A 117 -10.99 16.55 -7.00
C ALA A 117 -10.10 17.17 -8.10
N GLU A 118 -8.79 17.29 -7.87
CA GLU A 118 -7.86 17.92 -8.79
C GLU A 118 -6.76 17.01 -9.35
N VAL A 119 -6.57 15.82 -8.75
CA VAL A 119 -5.65 14.79 -9.24
C VAL A 119 -6.47 13.60 -9.71
N LYS A 120 -6.30 13.22 -10.98
CA LYS A 120 -6.94 12.03 -11.49
C LYS A 120 -6.27 10.79 -10.91
N VAL A 121 -7.04 9.97 -10.21
CA VAL A 121 -6.61 8.66 -9.70
C VAL A 121 -7.51 7.60 -10.27
N ASP A 122 -6.95 6.73 -11.10
CA ASP A 122 -7.65 5.56 -11.59
C ASP A 122 -7.54 4.43 -10.56
N LYS A 123 -8.68 3.80 -10.22
CA LYS A 123 -8.77 2.81 -9.15
C LYS A 123 -9.31 1.49 -9.66
N TRP A 124 -8.66 0.39 -9.26
CA TRP A 124 -9.19 -0.97 -9.40
C TRP A 124 -9.48 -1.51 -8.01
N GLN A 125 -10.58 -2.22 -7.85
CA GLN A 125 -10.93 -2.88 -6.60
C GLN A 125 -10.96 -4.39 -6.81
N ILE A 126 -10.02 -5.07 -6.18
CA ILE A 126 -9.92 -6.53 -6.16
C ILE A 126 -10.68 -7.02 -4.94
N SER A 127 -11.58 -7.98 -5.14
CA SER A 127 -12.35 -8.65 -4.08
C SER A 127 -12.08 -10.14 -4.15
N VAL A 128 -11.56 -10.72 -3.07
CA VAL A 128 -11.20 -12.14 -2.98
C VAL A 128 -11.98 -12.80 -1.86
N THR A 129 -12.66 -13.90 -2.16
CA THR A 129 -13.32 -14.74 -1.15
C THR A 129 -12.30 -15.71 -0.56
N THR A 130 -11.59 -15.27 0.50
CA THR A 130 -10.49 -16.05 1.13
C THR A 130 -10.98 -17.21 2.00
N ALA A 131 -12.23 -17.18 2.43
CA ALA A 131 -12.86 -18.21 3.26
C ALA A 131 -14.24 -18.59 2.71
N PRO A 132 -14.32 -19.35 1.60
CA PRO A 132 -15.59 -19.65 0.93
C PRO A 132 -16.58 -20.42 1.80
N GLU A 133 -16.09 -21.21 2.77
CA GLU A 133 -16.91 -21.96 3.72
C GLU A 133 -17.53 -21.08 4.83
N ARG A 134 -17.03 -19.85 5.00
CA ARG A 134 -17.42 -18.91 6.03
C ARG A 134 -18.11 -17.70 5.43
N LYS A 135 -19.39 -17.85 5.08
CA LYS A 135 -20.21 -16.80 4.48
C LYS A 135 -20.43 -15.56 5.39
N ASP A 136 -20.16 -15.71 6.66
CA ASP A 136 -20.20 -14.64 7.67
C ASP A 136 -18.95 -13.73 7.64
N LEU A 137 -17.86 -14.18 7.02
CA LEU A 137 -16.66 -13.37 6.87
C LEU A 137 -16.71 -12.49 5.62
N PRO A 138 -16.26 -11.23 5.73
CA PRO A 138 -16.20 -10.34 4.58
C PRO A 138 -15.12 -10.80 3.59
N ARG A 139 -15.35 -10.55 2.31
CA ARG A 139 -14.31 -10.70 1.28
C ARG A 139 -13.14 -9.77 1.57
N GLN A 140 -11.92 -10.23 1.30
CA GLN A 140 -10.76 -9.35 1.29
C GLN A 140 -10.89 -8.36 0.14
N ARG A 141 -10.60 -7.09 0.44
CA ARG A 141 -10.62 -6.02 -0.55
C ARG A 141 -9.26 -5.35 -0.60
N ILE A 142 -8.71 -5.26 -1.80
CA ILE A 142 -7.45 -4.58 -2.09
C ILE A 142 -7.76 -3.55 -3.18
N LYS A 143 -7.26 -2.33 -3.01
CA LYS A 143 -7.30 -1.32 -4.05
C LYS A 143 -5.94 -1.24 -4.74
N ILE A 144 -5.96 -1.08 -6.05
CA ILE A 144 -4.83 -0.57 -6.82
C ILE A 144 -5.20 0.83 -7.23
N GLU A 145 -4.40 1.80 -6.85
CA GLU A 145 -4.60 3.21 -7.18
C GLU A 145 -3.42 3.70 -8.01
N VAL A 146 -3.71 4.26 -9.18
CA VAL A 146 -2.69 4.85 -10.05
C VAL A 146 -3.00 6.33 -10.22
N ALA A 147 -2.16 7.15 -9.61
CA ALA A 147 -2.28 8.60 -9.70
C ALA A 147 -1.60 9.11 -10.99
N ASN A 148 -2.25 10.08 -11.65
CA ASN A 148 -1.77 10.73 -12.86
C ASN A 148 -0.76 11.86 -12.50
N ILE A 149 0.26 11.49 -11.72
CA ILE A 149 1.34 12.36 -11.28
C ILE A 149 2.70 11.71 -11.58
N PRO A 150 3.77 12.48 -11.75
CA PRO A 150 5.11 11.92 -11.94
C PRO A 150 5.70 11.40 -10.62
N ALA A 151 6.56 10.38 -10.73
CA ALA A 151 7.56 10.08 -9.72
C ALA A 151 8.87 10.76 -10.15
N TYR A 152 9.39 11.65 -9.33
CA TYR A 152 10.59 12.44 -9.63
C TYR A 152 11.88 11.67 -9.38
N THR A 153 11.85 10.77 -8.41
CA THR A 153 12.98 9.91 -8.04
C THR A 153 12.52 8.46 -7.90
N HIS A 154 13.31 7.53 -8.40
CA HIS A 154 12.98 6.11 -8.28
C HIS A 154 14.23 5.25 -8.28
N THR A 155 14.05 4.03 -7.79
CA THR A 155 15.06 2.96 -7.86
C THR A 155 14.36 1.65 -8.15
N TRP A 156 15.15 0.64 -8.54
CA TRP A 156 14.66 -0.73 -8.70
C TRP A 156 14.98 -1.53 -7.44
N ARG A 157 13.98 -2.18 -6.88
CA ARG A 157 14.14 -3.00 -5.70
C ARG A 157 13.45 -4.35 -5.86
N GLN A 158 14.05 -5.36 -5.27
CA GLN A 158 13.42 -6.67 -5.11
C GLN A 158 12.34 -6.59 -4.02
N LEU A 159 11.32 -7.44 -4.13
CA LEU A 159 10.37 -7.62 -3.04
C LEU A 159 11.07 -8.31 -1.86
N VAL A 160 10.91 -7.73 -0.67
CA VAL A 160 11.41 -8.28 0.59
C VAL A 160 10.62 -9.54 0.94
N ARG A 161 11.31 -10.63 1.23
CA ARG A 161 10.68 -11.90 1.62
C ARG A 161 10.25 -11.86 3.09
N ASN A 162 9.06 -11.35 3.37
CA ASN A 162 8.54 -11.24 4.74
C ASN A 162 8.08 -12.60 5.32
N TYR A 163 7.84 -13.61 4.48
CA TYR A 163 7.36 -14.94 4.88
C TYR A 163 8.14 -16.04 4.17
N THR A 164 8.47 -17.12 4.90
CA THR A 164 9.16 -18.28 4.31
C THR A 164 8.28 -19.08 3.37
N VAL A 165 6.95 -18.95 3.48
CA VAL A 165 5.96 -19.63 2.64
C VAL A 165 5.88 -19.08 1.21
N LEU A 166 6.45 -17.89 0.95
CA LEU A 166 6.44 -17.30 -0.37
C LEU A 166 7.27 -18.11 -1.35
N PRO A 167 6.82 -18.28 -2.61
CA PRO A 167 7.62 -18.87 -3.67
C PRO A 167 8.94 -18.12 -3.87
N ASP A 168 10.01 -18.85 -4.22
CA ASP A 168 11.34 -18.24 -4.40
C ASP A 168 11.34 -17.16 -5.49
N GLY A 169 10.64 -17.36 -6.60
CA GLY A 169 10.55 -16.39 -7.72
C GLY A 169 9.98 -15.02 -7.33
N TYR A 170 9.28 -14.91 -6.20
CA TYR A 170 8.76 -13.60 -5.77
C TYR A 170 9.86 -12.66 -5.31
N SER A 171 10.92 -13.19 -4.70
CA SER A 171 12.09 -12.38 -4.32
C SER A 171 12.89 -11.87 -5.52
N ASP A 172 12.72 -12.49 -6.69
CA ASP A 172 13.40 -12.07 -7.92
C ASP A 172 12.63 -10.96 -8.67
N THR A 173 11.40 -10.66 -8.24
CA THR A 173 10.57 -9.64 -8.85
C THR A 173 11.14 -8.24 -8.55
N LEU A 174 11.57 -7.55 -9.63
CA LEU A 174 12.07 -6.18 -9.54
C LEU A 174 10.93 -5.20 -9.77
N ILE A 175 10.71 -4.32 -8.80
CA ILE A 175 9.71 -3.26 -8.85
C ILE A 175 10.40 -1.89 -8.89
N ARG A 176 9.96 -1.04 -9.80
CA ARG A 176 10.34 0.37 -9.82
C ARG A 176 9.59 1.07 -8.68
N VAL A 177 10.32 1.66 -7.74
CA VAL A 177 9.75 2.21 -6.50
C VAL A 177 10.31 3.61 -6.24
N GLU A 178 9.52 4.51 -5.67
CA GLU A 178 10.00 5.82 -5.22
C GLU A 178 11.12 5.69 -4.19
N THR A 179 12.06 6.65 -4.19
CA THR A 179 13.07 6.73 -3.12
C THR A 179 12.42 7.10 -1.79
N LEU A 180 13.11 6.81 -0.69
CA LEU A 180 12.60 7.13 0.65
C LEU A 180 12.36 8.63 0.84
N GLU A 181 13.18 9.48 0.23
CA GLU A 181 13.04 10.94 0.25
C GLU A 181 11.77 11.40 -0.47
N GLU A 182 11.40 10.75 -1.57
CA GLU A 182 10.17 11.10 -2.30
C GLU A 182 8.94 10.62 -1.54
N VAL A 183 8.94 9.39 -1.03
CA VAL A 183 7.86 8.91 -0.15
C VAL A 183 7.72 9.80 1.09
N MET A 184 8.83 10.30 1.65
CA MET A 184 8.79 11.26 2.76
C MET A 184 8.11 12.58 2.34
N ALA A 185 8.41 13.10 1.15
CA ALA A 185 7.77 14.30 0.63
C ALA A 185 6.27 14.12 0.42
N ASP A 186 5.83 12.98 -0.16
CA ASP A 186 4.41 12.65 -0.31
C ASP A 186 3.69 12.60 1.05
N LYS A 187 4.30 11.96 2.05
CA LYS A 187 3.73 11.87 3.40
C LYS A 187 3.66 13.23 4.09
N LEU A 188 4.70 14.05 3.96
CA LEU A 188 4.72 15.41 4.51
C LEU A 188 3.63 16.29 3.90
N VAL A 189 3.35 16.13 2.62
CA VAL A 189 2.31 16.89 1.90
C VAL A 189 0.92 16.35 2.24
N SER A 190 0.71 15.04 2.18
CA SER A 190 -0.61 14.42 2.36
C SER A 190 -1.12 14.48 3.81
N PHE A 191 -0.23 14.40 4.80
CA PHE A 191 -0.60 14.37 6.21
C PHE A 191 -1.35 15.63 6.69
N PRO A 192 -0.87 16.86 6.42
CA PRO A 192 -1.61 18.07 6.77
C PRO A 192 -2.75 18.40 5.80
N ALA A 193 -2.66 18.02 4.53
CA ALA A 193 -3.65 18.34 3.52
C ALA A 193 -4.98 17.58 3.71
N THR A 194 -4.94 16.40 4.31
CA THR A 194 -6.15 15.60 4.58
C THR A 194 -6.86 16.16 5.81
N THR A 195 -7.99 16.85 5.62
CA THR A 195 -8.72 17.54 6.68
C THR A 195 -9.87 16.75 7.28
N ASN A 196 -10.49 15.86 6.51
CA ASN A 196 -11.65 15.06 6.92
C ASN A 196 -11.31 13.89 7.87
N ARG A 197 -10.04 13.49 7.93
CA ARG A 197 -9.54 12.44 8.83
C ARG A 197 -8.07 12.69 9.18
N ILE A 198 -7.62 12.07 10.26
CA ILE A 198 -6.21 12.08 10.62
C ILE A 198 -5.55 10.85 10.01
N ARG A 199 -4.44 11.04 9.31
CA ARG A 199 -3.67 9.96 8.70
C ARG A 199 -2.64 9.41 9.68
N TYR A 200 -3.09 8.66 10.68
CA TYR A 200 -2.22 8.12 11.75
C TYR A 200 -1.07 7.27 11.20
N ARG A 201 -1.32 6.51 10.13
CA ARG A 201 -0.29 5.70 9.48
C ARG A 201 0.82 6.54 8.86
N ASP A 202 0.51 7.74 8.35
CA ASP A 202 1.52 8.65 7.82
C ASP A 202 2.42 9.22 8.93
N MET A 203 1.90 9.43 10.15
CA MET A 203 2.73 9.80 11.30
C MET A 203 3.78 8.72 11.60
N TRP A 204 3.35 7.46 11.63
CA TRP A 204 4.26 6.33 11.82
C TRP A 204 5.29 6.25 10.71
N ASP A 205 4.85 6.33 9.47
CA ASP A 205 5.73 6.25 8.30
C ASP A 205 6.79 7.37 8.30
N LEU A 206 6.42 8.59 8.67
CA LEU A 206 7.37 9.73 8.75
C LEU A 206 8.47 9.49 9.80
N ILE A 207 8.11 8.94 10.96
CA ILE A 207 9.06 8.58 12.00
C ILE A 207 9.99 7.48 11.51
N TRP A 208 9.41 6.43 10.91
CA TRP A 208 10.17 5.32 10.37
C TRP A 208 11.13 5.78 9.25
N LEU A 209 10.66 6.60 8.30
CA LEU A 209 11.49 7.16 7.23
C LEU A 209 12.68 7.95 7.79
N LYS A 210 12.46 8.77 8.81
CA LYS A 210 13.53 9.50 9.50
C LYS A 210 14.55 8.54 10.14
N GLN A 211 14.10 7.45 10.76
CA GLN A 211 14.98 6.42 11.34
C GLN A 211 15.79 5.68 10.27
N GLN A 212 15.25 5.53 9.04
CA GLN A 212 15.98 4.99 7.89
C GLN A 212 16.99 5.98 7.27
N GLY A 213 17.11 7.19 7.82
CA GLY A 213 18.03 8.22 7.34
C GLY A 213 17.50 9.06 6.17
N ALA A 214 16.22 8.90 5.79
CA ALA A 214 15.61 9.75 4.79
C ALA A 214 15.59 11.21 5.26
N THR A 215 15.89 12.13 4.35
CA THR A 215 15.95 13.56 4.62
C THR A 215 14.85 14.30 3.87
N ILE A 216 14.38 15.41 4.46
CA ILE A 216 13.38 16.26 3.81
C ILE A 216 14.04 16.98 2.64
N ASN A 217 13.54 16.70 1.44
CA ASN A 217 13.97 17.39 0.23
C ASN A 217 12.92 18.46 -0.15
N ALA A 218 13.26 19.73 0.07
CA ALA A 218 12.36 20.86 -0.18
C ALA A 218 11.91 20.95 -1.65
N ASN A 219 12.76 20.53 -2.59
CA ASN A 219 12.38 20.52 -4.01
C ASN A 219 11.31 19.49 -4.29
N LEU A 220 11.43 18.26 -3.75
CA LEU A 220 10.41 17.22 -3.88
C LEU A 220 9.10 17.66 -3.23
N VAL A 221 9.15 18.22 -2.02
CA VAL A 221 7.95 18.79 -1.36
C VAL A 221 7.28 19.84 -2.25
N SER A 222 8.06 20.79 -2.80
CA SER A 222 7.52 21.82 -3.69
C SER A 222 6.90 21.25 -4.97
N GLN A 223 7.49 20.19 -5.53
CA GLN A 223 6.96 19.50 -6.71
C GLN A 223 5.64 18.80 -6.38
N LYS A 224 5.60 18.01 -5.30
CA LYS A 224 4.37 17.32 -4.85
C LYS A 224 3.24 18.30 -4.51
N LEU A 225 3.53 19.45 -3.88
CA LEU A 225 2.53 20.50 -3.64
C LEU A 225 1.87 20.99 -4.94
N LYS A 226 2.66 21.15 -6.01
CA LYS A 226 2.15 21.55 -7.34
C LYS A 226 1.31 20.44 -7.97
N ASP A 227 1.79 19.18 -7.92
CA ASP A 227 1.10 18.05 -8.50
C ASP A 227 -0.27 17.81 -7.85
N TYR A 228 -0.31 17.88 -6.51
CA TYR A 228 -1.54 17.73 -5.73
C TYR A 228 -2.37 19.03 -5.63
N LYS A 229 -1.90 20.13 -6.24
CA LYS A 229 -2.54 21.46 -6.24
C LYS A 229 -2.91 21.93 -4.83
N ILE A 230 -2.00 21.74 -3.89
CA ILE A 230 -2.18 22.13 -2.50
C ILE A 230 -1.69 23.55 -2.30
N ASP A 231 -2.64 24.44 -2.08
CA ASP A 231 -2.39 25.80 -1.62
C ASP A 231 -2.30 25.85 -0.09
N ALA A 232 -1.90 26.88 0.53
CA ALA A 232 -1.89 27.09 1.98
C ALA A 232 -1.24 25.94 2.81
N PHE A 233 -0.26 25.24 2.26
CA PHE A 233 0.41 24.10 2.88
C PHE A 233 0.97 24.42 4.27
N GLU A 234 1.71 25.54 4.39
CA GLU A 234 2.35 25.95 5.65
C GLU A 234 1.33 26.15 6.78
N LYS A 235 0.17 26.77 6.46
CA LYS A 235 -0.92 26.94 7.43
C LYS A 235 -1.51 25.59 7.86
N SER A 236 -1.72 24.69 6.93
CA SER A 236 -2.25 23.34 7.21
C SER A 236 -1.26 22.52 8.01
N LEU A 237 0.02 22.62 7.70
CA LEU A 237 1.10 21.95 8.43
C LEU A 237 1.19 22.45 9.87
N GLN A 238 1.18 23.79 10.08
CA GLN A 238 1.23 24.36 11.41
C GLN A 238 0.01 23.93 12.24
N ALA A 239 -1.19 24.00 11.69
CA ALA A 239 -2.40 23.54 12.36
C ALA A 239 -2.35 22.04 12.73
N ARG A 240 -1.75 21.23 11.85
CA ARG A 240 -1.57 19.80 12.12
C ARG A 240 -0.55 19.56 13.25
N ILE A 241 0.57 20.29 13.24
CA ILE A 241 1.59 20.23 14.31
C ILE A 241 0.97 20.62 15.65
N ASP A 242 0.21 21.70 15.72
CA ASP A 242 -0.46 22.18 16.94
C ASP A 242 -1.46 21.15 17.48
N SER A 243 -2.05 20.33 16.61
CA SER A 243 -3.01 19.29 16.99
C SER A 243 -2.37 17.96 17.47
N LEU A 244 -1.07 17.74 17.21
CA LEU A 244 -0.40 16.47 17.51
C LEU A 244 -0.50 16.01 18.98
N PRO A 245 -0.33 16.88 20.00
CA PRO A 245 -0.45 16.45 21.40
C PRO A 245 -1.83 15.83 21.70
N ASN A 246 -2.91 16.44 21.21
CA ASN A 246 -4.27 15.94 21.42
C ASN A 246 -4.49 14.63 20.66
N ILE A 247 -4.00 14.52 19.43
CA ILE A 247 -4.09 13.31 18.59
C ILE A 247 -3.49 12.10 19.31
N ILE A 248 -2.36 12.28 19.98
CA ILE A 248 -1.68 11.20 20.71
C ILE A 248 -2.45 10.82 21.97
N ILE A 249 -2.93 11.83 22.73
CA ILE A 249 -3.63 11.63 24.00
C ILE A 249 -4.99 10.93 23.81
N GLU A 250 -5.71 11.22 22.74
CA GLU A 250 -7.04 10.64 22.46
C GLU A 250 -7.04 9.12 22.22
N GLY A 251 -5.90 8.48 22.12
CA GLY A 251 -5.75 7.02 21.96
C GLY A 251 -6.16 6.46 20.59
N ASN A 252 -6.71 7.27 19.70
CA ASN A 252 -7.12 6.83 18.38
C ASN A 252 -5.93 6.39 17.52
N PHE A 253 -4.80 7.06 17.66
CA PHE A 253 -3.53 6.65 17.05
C PHE A 253 -3.17 5.21 17.44
N HIS A 254 -3.18 4.92 18.74
CA HIS A 254 -2.84 3.59 19.26
C HIS A 254 -3.80 2.51 18.77
N ASN A 255 -5.11 2.81 18.75
CA ASN A 255 -6.13 1.88 18.28
C ASN A 255 -5.99 1.55 16.79
N GLU A 256 -5.64 2.52 15.96
CA GLU A 256 -5.38 2.27 14.55
C GLU A 256 -4.08 1.50 14.36
N MET A 257 -2.98 1.91 15.00
CA MET A 257 -1.68 1.29 14.78
C MET A 257 -1.63 -0.17 15.21
N LYS A 258 -2.32 -0.59 16.27
CA LYS A 258 -2.46 -2.00 16.70
C LYS A 258 -3.01 -2.92 15.61
N ARG A 259 -3.72 -2.38 14.63
CA ARG A 259 -4.26 -3.16 13.50
C ARG A 259 -3.23 -3.41 12.39
N PHE A 260 -2.09 -2.71 12.43
CA PHE A 260 -1.09 -2.71 11.38
C PHE A 260 0.34 -3.02 11.85
N ILE A 261 0.53 -3.17 13.15
CA ILE A 261 1.87 -3.37 13.72
C ILE A 261 1.84 -4.59 14.64
N PRO A 262 2.81 -5.51 14.51
CA PRO A 262 2.97 -6.61 15.46
C PRO A 262 3.11 -6.09 16.90
N SER A 263 2.51 -6.79 17.87
CA SER A 263 2.52 -6.35 19.28
C SER A 263 3.93 -6.15 19.82
N SER A 264 4.86 -7.04 19.47
CA SER A 264 6.27 -6.95 19.86
C SER A 264 6.97 -5.69 19.36
N VAL A 265 6.67 -5.27 18.12
CA VAL A 265 7.22 -4.03 17.52
C VAL A 265 6.55 -2.81 18.14
N TYR A 266 5.25 -2.89 18.40
CA TYR A 266 4.48 -1.78 18.96
C TYR A 266 4.96 -1.42 20.38
N GLU A 267 5.17 -2.41 21.24
CA GLU A 267 5.64 -2.22 22.62
C GLU A 267 7.04 -1.57 22.67
N THR A 268 7.96 -2.02 21.82
CA THR A 268 9.33 -1.47 21.77
C THR A 268 9.44 -0.08 21.11
N SER A 269 8.44 0.34 20.36
CA SER A 269 8.48 1.63 19.63
C SER A 269 7.86 2.79 20.41
N LEU A 270 7.22 2.53 21.55
CA LEU A 270 6.58 3.54 22.41
C LEU A 270 7.43 3.90 23.65
N GLU A 271 8.51 3.17 23.88
CA GLU A 271 9.54 3.51 24.88
C GLU A 271 10.53 4.55 24.31
#